data_094fb649aeeb5dacc603e2922c6289a3
#
_entry.id   094fb649aeeb5dacc603e2922c6289a3
#
_cell.length_a   1.000
_cell.length_b   1.000
_cell.length_c   1.000
_cell.angle_alpha   90.00
_cell.angle_beta   90.00
_cell.angle_gamma   90.00
#
_symmetry.space_group_name_H-M   'P 1'
#
loop_
_entity.id
_entity.type
_entity.pdbx_description
1 polymer ?
#
loop_
_entity_poly.entity_id
_entity_poly.type
_entity_poly.pdbx_seq_one_letter_code
_entity_poly.pdbx_strand_id
1 'polypeptide(L)'
;MAIWRIETCKLEAGYKSHASIYKLIREGLWTNPVRLGIRSVGWLDAEVSAICAARVAGMNDDQIRELVKALHVKRESNLTEILGGAK
;
A
#
# COMPACT_ATOMS: atom_id res chain seq x y z
N MET A 1 6.99 8.93 -8.12
CA MET A 1 6.78 7.72 -7.27
C MET A 1 7.73 7.75 -6.10
N ALA A 2 7.22 7.57 -4.89
CA ALA A 2 8.04 7.55 -3.69
C ALA A 2 7.72 6.31 -2.87
N ILE A 3 8.72 5.84 -2.13
CA ILE A 3 8.55 4.75 -1.17
C ILE A 3 8.55 5.36 0.22
N TRP A 4 7.48 5.13 0.97
CA TRP A 4 7.34 5.62 2.33
C TRP A 4 7.66 4.52 3.34
N ARG A 5 8.45 4.88 4.34
CA ARG A 5 8.72 3.99 5.47
C ARG A 5 7.52 4.02 6.41
N ILE A 6 7.46 3.07 7.33
CA ILE A 6 6.30 2.90 8.20
C ILE A 6 5.98 4.15 9.03
N GLU A 7 6.99 4.92 9.41
CA GLU A 7 6.76 6.16 10.16
C GLU A 7 5.93 7.16 9.37
N THR A 8 6.24 7.32 8.08
CA THR A 8 5.48 8.20 7.20
C THR A 8 4.07 7.65 6.96
N CYS A 9 3.95 6.34 6.76
CA CYS A 9 2.64 5.71 6.58
C CYS A 9 1.73 5.93 7.78
N LYS A 10 2.27 5.76 8.98
CA LYS A 10 1.51 6.01 10.23
C LYS A 10 1.05 7.46 10.29
N LEU A 11 1.96 8.37 10.01
CA LEU A 11 1.67 9.80 10.09
C LEU A 11 0.58 10.19 9.09
N GLU A 12 0.72 9.77 7.84
CA GLU A 12 -0.24 10.11 6.78
C GLU A 12 -1.60 9.47 6.99
N ALA A 13 -1.65 8.26 7.53
CA ALA A 13 -2.90 7.54 7.74
C ALA A 13 -3.50 7.76 9.14
N GLY A 14 -2.79 8.44 10.03
CA GLY A 14 -3.30 8.74 11.36
C GLY A 14 -3.21 7.60 12.36
N TYR A 15 -2.35 6.64 12.13
CA TYR A 15 -2.13 5.53 13.07
C TYR A 15 -0.97 5.82 14.01
N LYS A 16 -1.10 5.33 15.26
CA LYS A 16 -0.11 5.63 16.30
C LYS A 16 0.96 4.55 16.44
N SER A 17 0.71 3.34 15.98
CA SER A 17 1.66 2.24 16.19
C SER A 17 1.90 1.44 14.92
N HIS A 18 3.10 0.82 14.83
CA HIS A 18 3.43 -0.13 13.76
C HIS A 18 2.46 -1.31 13.76
N ALA A 19 2.07 -1.76 14.95
CA ALA A 19 1.16 -2.89 15.09
C ALA A 19 -0.18 -2.65 14.40
N SER A 20 -0.67 -1.41 14.40
CA SER A 20 -1.92 -1.04 13.72
C SER A 20 -1.83 -1.30 12.22
N ILE A 21 -0.71 -0.90 11.59
CA ILE A 21 -0.50 -1.12 10.16
C ILE A 21 -0.40 -2.62 9.85
N TYR A 22 0.37 -3.36 10.64
CA TYR A 22 0.54 -4.80 10.41
C TYR A 22 -0.76 -5.59 10.65
N LYS A 23 -1.59 -5.14 11.58
CA LYS A 23 -2.91 -5.72 11.78
C LYS A 23 -3.77 -5.53 10.52
N LEU A 24 -3.75 -4.32 9.94
CA LEU A 24 -4.48 -4.05 8.70
C LEU A 24 -4.00 -4.93 7.56
N ILE A 25 -2.69 -5.14 7.45
CA ILE A 25 -2.13 -6.03 6.43
C ILE A 25 -2.70 -7.44 6.58
N ARG A 26 -2.71 -7.98 7.80
CA ARG A 26 -3.27 -9.31 8.07
C ARG A 26 -4.74 -9.40 7.71
N GLU A 27 -5.48 -8.32 7.84
CA GLU A 27 -6.91 -8.27 7.55
C GLU A 27 -7.22 -7.94 6.09
N GLY A 28 -6.20 -7.73 5.28
CA GLY A 28 -6.37 -7.39 3.86
C GLY A 28 -6.77 -5.95 3.62
N LEU A 29 -6.60 -5.08 4.62
CA LEU A 29 -7.02 -3.69 4.58
C LEU A 29 -5.87 -2.71 4.32
N TRP A 30 -4.69 -3.23 4.02
CA TRP A 30 -3.50 -2.46 3.72
C TRP A 30 -2.61 -3.28 2.79
N THR A 31 -1.86 -2.63 1.91
CA THR A 31 -0.99 -3.35 0.99
C THR A 31 0.21 -3.96 1.71
N ASN A 32 0.74 -5.03 1.15
CA ASN A 32 1.91 -5.71 1.69
C ASN A 32 3.15 -4.81 1.55
N PRO A 33 4.07 -4.88 2.53
CA PRO A 33 5.29 -4.09 2.44
C PRO A 33 6.15 -4.52 1.26
N VAL A 34 6.80 -3.54 0.65
CA VAL A 34 7.79 -3.78 -0.40
C VAL A 34 9.14 -3.93 0.26
N ARG A 35 9.86 -4.99 -0.07
CA ARG A 35 11.19 -5.22 0.50
C ARG A 35 12.20 -4.30 -0.18
N LEU A 36 12.88 -3.50 0.62
CA LEU A 36 13.89 -2.55 0.14
C LEU A 36 15.32 -3.04 0.40
N GLY A 37 15.49 -3.97 1.32
CA GLY A 37 16.76 -4.53 1.73
C GLY A 37 16.55 -5.60 2.76
N ILE A 38 17.62 -6.04 3.43
CA ILE A 38 17.54 -7.15 4.36
C ILE A 38 16.54 -6.91 5.50
N ARG A 39 16.53 -5.70 6.05
CA ARG A 39 15.65 -5.33 7.17
C ARG A 39 14.84 -4.08 6.88
N SER A 40 14.78 -3.69 5.63
CA SER A 40 14.11 -2.46 5.23
C SER A 40 12.89 -2.77 4.38
N VAL A 41 11.76 -2.23 4.79
CA VAL A 41 10.51 -2.35 4.02
C VAL A 41 9.88 -0.97 3.89
N GLY A 42 9.02 -0.84 2.89
CA GLY A 42 8.28 0.40 2.68
C GLY A 42 7.05 0.14 1.84
N TRP A 43 6.33 1.21 1.55
CA TRP A 43 5.09 1.15 0.77
C TRP A 43 5.12 2.26 -0.26
N LEU A 44 4.52 2.01 -1.42
CA LEU A 44 4.35 3.06 -2.43
C LEU A 44 3.45 4.16 -1.86
N ASP A 45 3.88 5.40 -2.02
CA ASP A 45 3.10 6.57 -1.60
C ASP A 45 1.72 6.59 -2.23
N ALA A 46 1.62 6.25 -3.52
CA ALA A 46 0.34 6.21 -4.23
C ALA A 46 -0.62 5.18 -3.64
N GLU A 47 -0.11 4.04 -3.17
CA GLU A 47 -0.95 3.02 -2.54
C GLU A 47 -1.50 3.51 -1.20
N VAL A 48 -0.66 4.10 -0.37
CA VAL A 48 -1.08 4.65 0.91
C VAL A 48 -2.11 5.74 0.70
N SER A 49 -1.85 6.64 -0.24
CA SER A 49 -2.77 7.73 -0.58
C SER A 49 -4.12 7.20 -1.08
N ALA A 50 -4.11 6.16 -1.89
CA ALA A 50 -5.35 5.56 -2.40
C ALA A 50 -6.18 4.96 -1.27
N ILE A 51 -5.54 4.25 -0.34
CA ILE A 51 -6.24 3.67 0.81
C ILE A 51 -6.82 4.76 1.69
N CYS A 52 -6.05 5.81 1.97
CA CYS A 52 -6.54 6.94 2.77
C CYS A 52 -7.71 7.63 2.08
N ALA A 53 -7.62 7.86 0.77
CA ALA A 53 -8.70 8.47 0.00
C ALA A 53 -9.97 7.62 0.03
N ALA A 54 -9.82 6.30 -0.05
CA ALA A 54 -10.95 5.37 0.03
C ALA A 54 -11.65 5.45 1.40
N ARG A 55 -10.87 5.57 2.47
CA ARG A 55 -11.42 5.75 3.82
C ARG A 55 -12.19 7.06 3.93
N VAL A 56 -11.61 8.14 3.40
CA VAL A 56 -12.27 9.46 3.41
C VAL A 56 -13.57 9.41 2.62
N ALA A 57 -13.60 8.66 1.52
CA ALA A 57 -14.80 8.50 0.69
C ALA A 57 -15.87 7.59 1.33
N GLY A 58 -15.57 6.96 2.45
CA GLY A 58 -16.53 6.14 3.18
C GLY A 58 -16.63 4.70 2.69
N MET A 59 -15.63 4.19 1.99
CA MET A 59 -15.63 2.78 1.57
C MET A 59 -15.61 1.85 2.78
N ASN A 60 -16.38 0.76 2.70
CA ASN A 60 -16.40 -0.25 3.76
C ASN A 60 -15.18 -1.17 3.61
N ASP A 61 -14.99 -2.04 4.61
CA ASP A 61 -13.83 -2.93 4.64
C ASP A 61 -13.74 -3.85 3.42
N ASP A 62 -14.86 -4.38 2.94
CA ASP A 62 -14.84 -5.25 1.76
C ASP A 62 -14.41 -4.48 0.51
N GLN A 63 -14.85 -3.24 0.38
CA GLN A 63 -14.42 -2.38 -0.73
C GLN A 63 -12.93 -2.05 -0.63
N ILE A 64 -12.43 -1.80 0.58
CA ILE A 64 -11.01 -1.55 0.81
C ILE A 64 -10.19 -2.80 0.45
N ARG A 65 -10.67 -3.99 0.79
CA ARG A 65 -9.98 -5.25 0.43
C ARG A 65 -9.87 -5.41 -1.08
N GLU A 66 -10.93 -5.07 -1.81
CA GLU A 66 -10.89 -5.12 -3.27
C GLU A 66 -9.91 -4.10 -3.83
N LEU A 67 -9.86 -2.90 -3.25
CA LEU A 67 -8.88 -1.88 -3.63
C LEU A 67 -7.45 -2.39 -3.41
N VAL A 68 -7.18 -3.00 -2.26
CA VAL A 68 -5.85 -3.55 -1.93
C VAL A 68 -5.44 -4.60 -2.96
N LYS A 69 -6.36 -5.49 -3.34
CA LYS A 69 -6.09 -6.49 -4.39
C LYS A 69 -5.74 -5.83 -5.72
N ALA A 70 -6.49 -4.81 -6.08
CA ALA A 70 -6.24 -4.07 -7.33
C ALA A 70 -4.88 -3.38 -7.30
N LEU A 71 -4.49 -2.82 -6.16
CA LEU A 71 -3.19 -2.18 -5.99
C LEU A 71 -2.05 -3.19 -6.12
N HIS A 72 -2.22 -4.40 -5.56
CA HIS A 72 -1.23 -5.46 -5.70
C HIS A 72 -1.07 -5.89 -7.17
N VAL A 73 -2.18 -6.04 -7.89
CA VAL A 73 -2.14 -6.37 -9.32
C VAL A 73 -1.43 -5.27 -10.10
N LYS A 74 -1.68 -4.03 -9.76
CA LYS A 74 -1.06 -2.89 -10.43
C LYS A 74 0.46 -2.87 -10.27
N ARG A 75 0.99 -3.40 -9.19
CA ARG A 75 2.45 -3.50 -9.01
C ARG A 75 3.07 -4.32 -10.12
N GLU A 76 2.47 -5.46 -10.47
CA GLU A 76 2.95 -6.30 -11.55
C GLU A 76 2.77 -5.64 -12.90
N SER A 77 1.63 -4.99 -13.12
CA SER A 77 1.36 -4.26 -14.36
C SER A 77 2.38 -3.15 -14.59
N ASN A 78 2.73 -2.41 -13.54
CA ASN A 78 3.73 -1.35 -13.63
C ASN A 78 5.09 -1.91 -14.05
N LEU A 79 5.50 -3.02 -13.46
CA LEU A 79 6.76 -3.68 -13.83
C LEU A 79 6.70 -4.21 -15.27
N THR A 80 5.62 -4.86 -15.63
CA THR A 80 5.41 -5.39 -16.97
C THR A 80 5.45 -4.26 -18.00
N GLU A 81 4.83 -3.13 -17.71
CA GLU A 81 4.82 -1.97 -18.58
C GLU A 81 6.22 -1.43 -18.80
N ILE A 82 7.01 -1.33 -17.75
CA ILE A 82 8.40 -0.88 -17.84
C ILE A 82 9.24 -1.85 -18.67
N LEU A 83 9.15 -3.14 -18.40
CA LEU A 83 9.92 -4.17 -19.08
C LEU A 83 9.36 -4.48 -20.46
N GLY A 84 8.06 -4.57 -20.57
CA GLY A 84 7.37 -4.91 -21.81
C GLY A 84 7.35 -3.77 -22.81
N GLY A 85 7.35 -2.55 -22.36
CA GLY A 85 7.44 -1.39 -23.22
C GLY A 85 8.76 -1.32 -23.97
N ALA A 86 9.74 -2.06 -23.48
CA ALA A 86 11.05 -2.15 -24.14
C ALA A 86 11.05 -3.06 -25.38
N LYS A 87 9.96 -3.74 -25.62
CA LYS A 87 9.88 -4.65 -26.78
C LYS A 87 9.92 -3.85 -28.07
#